data_d218fdd0038dca85740df1cc28065183
#
_entry.id   d218fdd0038dca85740df1cc28065183
#
_cell.length_a   1.000
_cell.length_b   1.000
_cell.length_c   1.000
_cell.angle_alpha   90.00
_cell.angle_beta   90.00
_cell.angle_gamma   90.00
#
_symmetry.space_group_name_H-M   'P 1'
#
loop_
_entity.id
_entity.type
_entity.pdbx_description
1 polymer ?
#
loop_
_entity_poly.entity_id
_entity_poly.type
_entity_poly.pdbx_seq_one_letter_code
_entity_poly.pdbx_strand_id
1 'polypeptide(L)'
;VLDIGYDRESLAGERGKRYAGEVATDRYGRKIPRHAHGTGNIGRYTSSTHALMKAVLDLYDRVVDRDLLIRRVNITACDLIPEDAVPEDRPMQLAMFTDYEAVAREKEALRSAEERERRLQQATLAIQDRFGKNAMLKGMNLMEGGTTMERNGQIGGHKAGDGL
;
A
#
# COMPACT_ATOMS: atom_id res chain seq x y z
N VAL A 1 -6.23 -5.64 1.06
CA VAL A 1 -7.32 -4.91 1.72
C VAL A 1 -6.83 -3.51 2.05
N LEU A 2 -7.67 -2.51 1.85
CA LEU A 2 -7.43 -1.11 2.23
C LEU A 2 -8.52 -0.66 3.21
N ASP A 3 -8.10 -0.08 4.34
CA ASP A 3 -8.97 0.57 5.31
C ASP A 3 -8.51 2.01 5.55
N ILE A 4 -9.42 2.96 5.36
CA ILE A 4 -9.18 4.38 5.58
C ILE A 4 -10.06 4.88 6.72
N GLY A 5 -9.43 5.32 7.79
CA GLY A 5 -10.10 6.01 8.88
C GLY A 5 -10.08 7.51 8.66
N TYR A 6 -11.25 8.14 8.71
CA TYR A 6 -11.38 9.60 8.57
C TYR A 6 -11.28 10.30 9.92
N ASP A 7 -10.89 11.57 9.89
CA ASP A 7 -10.89 12.38 11.08
C ASP A 7 -12.28 12.93 11.40
N ARG A 8 -12.57 13.09 12.70
CA ARG A 8 -13.82 13.69 13.19
C ARG A 8 -14.03 15.13 12.69
N GLU A 9 -12.93 15.85 12.44
CA GLU A 9 -12.99 17.23 11.92
C GLU A 9 -13.62 17.29 10.53
N SER A 10 -13.68 16.16 9.82
CA SER A 10 -14.44 16.05 8.57
C SER A 10 -15.93 16.33 8.75
N LEU A 11 -16.48 16.15 9.96
CA LEU A 11 -17.88 16.44 10.29
C LEU A 11 -18.07 17.86 10.84
N ALA A 12 -17.03 18.68 10.91
CA ALA A 12 -17.10 20.04 11.41
C ALA A 12 -17.22 21.07 10.28
N GLY A 13 -17.78 22.23 10.60
CA GLY A 13 -17.87 23.40 9.70
C GLY A 13 -18.63 23.10 8.41
N GLU A 14 -18.25 23.79 7.33
CA GLU A 14 -18.91 23.68 6.02
C GLU A 14 -18.71 22.29 5.37
N ARG A 15 -17.61 21.60 5.65
CA ARG A 15 -17.37 20.24 5.18
C ARG A 15 -18.38 19.27 5.78
N GLY A 16 -18.61 19.37 7.09
CA GLY A 16 -19.58 18.52 7.80
C GLY A 16 -21.02 18.74 7.32
N LYS A 17 -21.39 19.97 6.94
CA LYS A 17 -22.71 20.27 6.37
C LYS A 17 -22.94 19.62 5.00
N ARG A 18 -21.87 19.42 4.21
CA ARG A 18 -21.93 18.79 2.88
C ARG A 18 -21.86 17.28 2.93
N TYR A 19 -21.40 16.72 4.06
CA TYR A 19 -21.24 15.28 4.19
C TYR A 19 -22.61 14.60 4.30
N ALA A 20 -22.97 13.82 3.28
CA ALA A 20 -24.20 13.05 3.21
C ALA A 20 -23.99 11.56 3.47
N GLY A 21 -22.76 11.15 3.81
CA GLY A 21 -22.42 9.75 4.06
C GLY A 21 -22.81 9.27 5.45
N GLU A 22 -22.55 8.01 5.73
CA GLU A 22 -22.88 7.37 7.01
C GLU A 22 -21.92 7.84 8.12
N VAL A 23 -22.47 8.16 9.28
CA VAL A 23 -21.73 8.54 10.48
C VAL A 23 -21.68 7.36 11.46
N ALA A 24 -20.47 6.95 11.83
CA ALA A 24 -20.22 5.95 12.84
C ALA A 24 -19.86 6.58 14.19
N THR A 25 -19.87 5.77 15.24
CA THR A 25 -19.37 6.17 16.56
C THR A 25 -18.13 5.36 16.89
N ASP A 26 -17.04 6.04 17.26
CA ASP A 26 -15.82 5.37 17.66
C ASP A 26 -15.91 4.79 19.09
N ARG A 27 -14.88 4.06 19.51
CA ARG A 27 -14.81 3.44 20.84
C ARG A 27 -14.86 4.44 22.00
N TYR A 28 -14.66 5.72 21.72
CA TYR A 28 -14.73 6.80 22.72
C TYR A 28 -16.07 7.56 22.69
N GLY A 29 -17.07 7.07 21.93
CA GLY A 29 -18.36 7.70 21.78
C GLY A 29 -18.39 8.92 20.85
N ARG A 30 -17.32 9.17 20.07
CA ARG A 30 -17.22 10.33 19.19
C ARG A 30 -17.79 9.99 17.81
N LYS A 31 -18.51 10.92 17.23
CA LYS A 31 -18.99 10.83 15.87
C LYS A 31 -17.84 11.01 14.88
N ILE A 32 -17.74 10.08 13.93
CA ILE A 32 -16.76 10.08 12.85
C ILE A 32 -17.43 9.66 11.55
N PRO A 33 -16.95 10.10 10.37
CA PRO A 33 -17.41 9.50 9.12
C PRO A 33 -17.13 8.01 9.11
N ARG A 34 -18.03 7.22 8.51
CA ARG A 34 -17.78 5.79 8.34
C ARG A 34 -16.46 5.60 7.58
N HIS A 35 -15.62 4.68 8.05
CA HIS A 35 -14.36 4.36 7.39
C HIS A 35 -14.61 3.78 5.99
N ALA A 36 -13.73 4.10 5.05
CA ALA A 36 -13.73 3.47 3.74
C ALA A 36 -12.99 2.13 3.83
N HIS A 37 -13.59 1.11 3.27
CA HIS A 37 -13.05 -0.25 3.25
C HIS A 37 -13.17 -0.83 1.85
N GLY A 38 -12.16 -1.57 1.43
CA GLY A 38 -12.23 -2.28 0.16
C GLY A 38 -11.18 -3.38 0.03
N THR A 39 -11.49 -4.32 -0.84
CA THR A 39 -10.60 -5.42 -1.20
C THR A 39 -10.26 -5.33 -2.68
N GLY A 40 -8.98 -5.45 -3.00
CA GLY A 40 -8.46 -5.56 -4.36
C GLY A 40 -7.78 -6.91 -4.55
N ASN A 41 -7.91 -7.48 -5.74
CA ASN A 41 -7.21 -8.70 -6.13
C ASN A 41 -6.18 -8.34 -7.21
N ILE A 42 -4.94 -8.81 -7.05
CA ILE A 42 -3.86 -8.59 -8.01
C ILE A 42 -3.92 -9.62 -9.16
N GLY A 43 -4.67 -10.72 -8.96
CA GLY A 43 -4.87 -11.78 -9.96
C GLY A 43 -3.71 -12.75 -10.12
N ARG A 44 -2.59 -12.50 -9.42
CA ARG A 44 -1.39 -13.36 -9.44
C ARG A 44 -0.58 -13.20 -8.17
N TYR A 45 0.26 -14.17 -7.87
CA TYR A 45 1.26 -14.02 -6.82
C TYR A 45 2.40 -13.13 -7.29
N THR A 46 2.77 -12.15 -6.48
CA THR A 46 3.88 -11.23 -6.78
C THR A 46 4.42 -10.59 -5.52
N SER A 47 5.72 -10.35 -5.48
CA SER A 47 6.40 -9.53 -4.47
C SER A 47 6.70 -8.10 -4.99
N SER A 48 6.24 -7.75 -6.19
CA SER A 48 6.46 -6.44 -6.79
C SER A 48 5.75 -5.34 -6.02
N THR A 49 6.53 -4.40 -5.47
CA THR A 49 6.00 -3.20 -4.81
C THR A 49 5.19 -2.35 -5.80
N HIS A 50 5.59 -2.32 -7.07
CA HIS A 50 4.89 -1.58 -8.11
C HIS A 50 3.47 -2.15 -8.35
N ALA A 51 3.36 -3.47 -8.47
CA ALA A 51 2.07 -4.14 -8.64
C ALA A 51 1.15 -3.94 -7.42
N LEU A 52 1.71 -4.06 -6.21
CA LEU A 52 1.00 -3.82 -4.95
C LEU A 52 0.52 -2.36 -4.85
N MET A 53 1.40 -1.40 -5.13
CA MET A 53 1.05 0.04 -5.10
C MET A 53 -0.03 0.37 -6.12
N LYS A 54 0.06 -0.16 -7.34
CA LYS A 54 -0.98 0.04 -8.36
C LYS A 54 -2.33 -0.47 -7.88
N ALA A 55 -2.39 -1.70 -7.36
CA ALA A 55 -3.63 -2.27 -6.84
C ALA A 55 -4.22 -1.46 -5.66
N VAL A 56 -3.36 -0.94 -4.78
CA VAL A 56 -3.80 -0.09 -3.66
C VAL A 56 -4.31 1.27 -4.15
N LEU A 57 -3.66 1.89 -5.13
CA LEU A 57 -4.10 3.17 -5.70
C LEU A 57 -5.42 3.02 -6.46
N ASP A 58 -5.55 1.97 -7.28
CA ASP A 58 -6.81 1.66 -7.98
C ASP A 58 -7.96 1.41 -6.97
N LEU A 59 -7.66 0.81 -5.83
CA LEU A 59 -8.62 0.59 -4.76
C LEU A 59 -8.95 1.89 -4.02
N TYR A 60 -7.95 2.71 -3.73
CA TYR A 60 -8.10 4.02 -3.12
C TYR A 60 -9.04 4.90 -3.93
N ASP A 61 -8.83 4.99 -5.24
CA ASP A 61 -9.65 5.80 -6.14
C ASP A 61 -11.12 5.36 -6.21
N ARG A 62 -11.38 4.09 -5.91
CA ARG A 62 -12.74 3.53 -5.91
C ARG A 62 -13.50 3.75 -4.60
N VAL A 63 -12.81 3.74 -3.45
CA VAL A 63 -13.47 3.64 -2.15
C VAL A 63 -13.33 4.89 -1.29
N VAL A 64 -12.35 5.76 -1.57
CA VAL A 64 -12.02 6.89 -0.70
C VAL A 64 -12.77 8.14 -1.09
N ASP A 65 -13.45 8.73 -0.11
CA ASP A 65 -14.02 10.08 -0.24
C ASP A 65 -12.89 11.12 -0.03
N ARG A 66 -12.54 11.83 -1.10
CA ARG A 66 -11.43 12.79 -1.12
C ARG A 66 -11.77 14.11 -0.44
N ASP A 67 -13.04 14.38 -0.16
CA ASP A 67 -13.49 15.58 0.55
C ASP A 67 -13.30 15.46 2.07
N LEU A 68 -13.02 14.24 2.56
CA LEU A 68 -12.82 13.97 3.97
C LEU A 68 -11.33 13.98 4.37
N LEU A 69 -11.07 14.39 5.59
CA LEU A 69 -9.73 14.37 6.17
C LEU A 69 -9.35 12.94 6.57
N ILE A 70 -8.29 12.42 5.98
CA ILE A 70 -7.77 11.10 6.29
C ILE A 70 -6.93 11.17 7.57
N ARG A 71 -7.25 10.32 8.54
CA ARG A 71 -6.51 10.19 9.79
C ARG A 71 -5.62 8.94 9.81
N ARG A 72 -6.09 7.86 9.21
CA ARG A 72 -5.38 6.57 9.25
C ARG A 72 -5.55 5.82 7.94
N VAL A 73 -4.46 5.23 7.49
CA VAL A 73 -4.43 4.32 6.34
C VAL A 73 -3.87 2.98 6.83
N ASN A 74 -4.61 1.90 6.63
CA ASN A 74 -4.14 0.54 6.84
C ASN A 74 -4.17 -0.21 5.52
N ILE A 75 -3.08 -0.90 5.23
CA ILE A 75 -2.97 -1.79 4.08
C ILE A 75 -2.64 -3.18 4.62
N THR A 76 -3.47 -4.16 4.27
CA THR A 76 -3.28 -5.55 4.68
C THR A 76 -3.13 -6.42 3.44
N ALA A 77 -2.02 -7.14 3.34
CA ALA A 77 -1.85 -8.21 2.37
C ALA A 77 -2.42 -9.51 2.95
N CYS A 78 -3.26 -10.18 2.19
CA CYS A 78 -3.88 -11.47 2.54
C CYS A 78 -3.35 -12.55 1.60
N ASP A 79 -3.60 -13.81 1.94
CA ASP A 79 -3.24 -14.99 1.12
C ASP A 79 -1.74 -15.02 0.76
N LEU A 80 -0.91 -14.67 1.75
CA LEU A 80 0.55 -14.72 1.60
C LEU A 80 1.01 -16.17 1.58
N ILE A 81 1.85 -16.49 0.60
CA ILE A 81 2.52 -17.79 0.50
C ILE A 81 4.04 -17.59 0.40
N PRO A 82 4.84 -18.57 0.85
CA PRO A 82 6.27 -18.55 0.63
C PRO A 82 6.59 -18.52 -0.88
N GLU A 83 7.73 -17.90 -1.24
CA GLU A 83 8.11 -17.74 -2.65
C GLU A 83 8.32 -19.09 -3.36
N ASP A 84 8.85 -20.08 -2.64
CA ASP A 84 9.05 -21.46 -3.10
C ASP A 84 7.75 -22.27 -3.23
N ALA A 85 6.67 -21.79 -2.62
CA ALA A 85 5.34 -22.41 -2.70
C ALA A 85 4.45 -21.80 -3.78
N VAL A 86 4.96 -20.81 -4.53
CA VAL A 86 4.18 -20.20 -5.63
C VAL A 86 3.94 -21.27 -6.71
N PRO A 87 2.67 -21.60 -7.04
CA PRO A 87 2.37 -22.56 -8.08
C PRO A 87 2.95 -22.11 -9.43
N GLU A 88 3.52 -23.05 -10.16
CA GLU A 88 3.88 -22.79 -11.54
C GLU A 88 2.65 -22.37 -12.34
N ASP A 89 2.87 -21.48 -13.30
CA ASP A 89 1.79 -20.99 -14.17
C ASP A 89 1.01 -22.16 -14.76
N ARG A 90 -0.29 -22.17 -14.52
CA ARG A 90 -1.18 -23.10 -15.19
C ARG A 90 -1.10 -22.86 -16.70
N PRO A 91 -1.07 -23.94 -17.51
CA PRO A 91 -1.13 -23.78 -18.96
C PRO A 91 -2.37 -22.97 -19.32
N MET A 92 -2.17 -21.87 -20.04
CA MET A 92 -3.25 -21.00 -20.46
C MET A 92 -4.08 -21.76 -21.50
N GLN A 93 -5.40 -21.79 -21.29
CA GLN A 93 -6.30 -22.36 -22.28
C GLN A 93 -6.16 -21.55 -23.59
N LEU A 94 -5.78 -22.24 -24.65
CA LEU A 94 -5.54 -21.62 -25.94
C LEU A 94 -6.88 -21.12 -26.56
N ALA A 95 -6.99 -19.81 -26.75
CA ALA A 95 -8.10 -19.19 -27.43
C ALA A 95 -7.71 -18.91 -28.91
N MET A 96 -8.57 -19.26 -29.85
CA MET A 96 -8.27 -19.33 -31.30
C MET A 96 -7.85 -17.97 -31.91
N PHE A 97 -8.12 -16.85 -31.26
CA PHE A 97 -7.85 -15.48 -31.74
C PHE A 97 -6.85 -14.70 -30.90
N THR A 98 -6.04 -15.37 -30.09
CA THR A 98 -5.05 -14.71 -29.25
C THR A 98 -3.69 -14.71 -29.95
N ASP A 99 -3.05 -13.54 -30.02
CA ASP A 99 -1.64 -13.41 -30.41
C ASP A 99 -0.73 -13.90 -29.28
N TYR A 100 -0.36 -15.17 -29.34
CA TYR A 100 0.46 -15.81 -28.31
C TYR A 100 1.88 -15.26 -28.24
N GLU A 101 2.43 -14.76 -29.36
CA GLU A 101 3.75 -14.16 -29.36
C GLU A 101 3.74 -12.82 -28.64
N ALA A 102 2.69 -12.03 -28.82
CA ALA A 102 2.53 -10.77 -28.09
C ALA A 102 2.35 -11.02 -26.59
N VAL A 103 1.52 -11.99 -26.21
CA VAL A 103 1.31 -12.38 -24.79
C VAL A 103 2.61 -12.91 -24.18
N ALA A 104 3.38 -13.73 -24.88
CA ALA A 104 4.65 -14.26 -24.39
C ALA A 104 5.68 -13.14 -24.21
N ARG A 105 5.77 -12.19 -25.14
CA ARG A 105 6.65 -11.02 -25.01
C ARG A 105 6.29 -10.12 -23.84
N GLU A 106 4.99 -9.88 -23.65
CA GLU A 106 4.51 -9.07 -22.50
C GLU A 106 4.81 -9.76 -21.17
N LYS A 107 4.58 -11.07 -21.08
CA LYS A 107 4.87 -11.88 -19.91
C LYS A 107 6.38 -11.87 -19.59
N GLU A 108 7.24 -12.04 -20.59
CA GLU A 108 8.68 -12.00 -20.39
C GLU A 108 9.18 -10.62 -19.97
N ALA A 109 8.66 -9.55 -20.59
CA ALA A 109 8.96 -8.18 -20.17
C ALA A 109 8.56 -7.91 -18.71
N LEU A 110 7.39 -8.40 -18.30
CA LEU A 110 6.91 -8.29 -16.92
C LEU A 110 7.83 -9.04 -15.96
N ARG A 111 8.20 -10.29 -16.28
CA ARG A 111 9.13 -11.08 -15.45
C ARG A 111 10.49 -10.41 -15.29
N SER A 112 11.05 -9.89 -16.37
CA SER A 112 12.31 -9.14 -16.35
C SER A 112 12.23 -7.88 -15.49
N ALA A 113 11.12 -7.15 -15.56
CA ALA A 113 10.88 -5.97 -14.74
C ALA A 113 10.77 -6.32 -13.25
N GLU A 114 10.02 -7.37 -12.90
CA GLU A 114 9.87 -7.82 -11.53
C GLU A 114 11.17 -8.36 -10.94
N GLU A 115 11.95 -9.09 -11.73
CA GLU A 115 13.27 -9.58 -11.29
C GLU A 115 14.24 -8.42 -11.00
N ARG A 116 14.24 -7.38 -11.85
CA ARG A 116 15.03 -6.17 -11.61
C ARG A 116 14.58 -5.46 -10.33
N GLU A 117 13.27 -5.33 -10.13
CA GLU A 117 12.71 -4.74 -8.92
C GLU A 117 13.11 -5.54 -7.68
N ARG A 118 13.02 -6.87 -7.72
CA ARG A 118 13.42 -7.76 -6.64
C ARG A 118 14.89 -7.58 -6.25
N ARG A 119 15.79 -7.52 -7.23
CA ARG A 119 17.22 -7.26 -6.98
C ARG A 119 17.44 -5.90 -6.31
N LEU A 120 16.71 -4.89 -6.74
CA LEU A 120 16.76 -3.55 -6.12
C LEU A 120 16.25 -3.57 -4.68
N GLN A 121 15.15 -4.25 -4.41
CA GLN A 121 14.60 -4.43 -3.06
C GLN A 121 15.61 -5.14 -2.15
N GLN A 122 16.20 -6.24 -2.59
CA GLN A 122 17.21 -6.98 -1.82
C GLN A 122 18.44 -6.11 -1.53
N ALA A 123 18.95 -5.37 -2.51
CA ALA A 123 20.06 -4.44 -2.31
C ALA A 123 19.70 -3.34 -1.30
N THR A 124 18.48 -2.80 -1.38
CA THR A 124 18.00 -1.78 -0.44
C THR A 124 17.95 -2.32 0.98
N LEU A 125 17.40 -3.52 1.18
CA LEU A 125 17.34 -4.17 2.49
C LEU A 125 18.75 -4.44 3.05
N ALA A 126 19.66 -4.95 2.23
CA ALA A 126 21.04 -5.20 2.65
C ALA A 126 21.76 -3.91 3.10
N ILE A 127 21.52 -2.79 2.41
CA ILE A 127 22.07 -1.48 2.81
C ILE A 127 21.43 -1.02 4.14
N GLN A 128 20.12 -1.14 4.27
CA GLN A 128 19.41 -0.75 5.49
C GLN A 128 19.80 -1.59 6.70
N ASP A 129 20.02 -2.91 6.51
CA ASP A 129 20.50 -3.79 7.57
C ASP A 129 21.90 -3.42 8.05
N ARG A 130 22.78 -3.02 7.13
CA ARG A 130 24.17 -2.68 7.45
C ARG A 130 24.33 -1.27 8.01
N PHE A 131 23.58 -0.29 7.51
CA PHE A 131 23.78 1.13 7.78
C PHE A 131 22.59 1.81 8.47
N GLY A 132 21.55 1.03 8.80
CA GLY A 132 20.31 1.52 9.43
C GLY A 132 19.23 1.92 8.45
N LYS A 133 17.99 1.96 8.94
CA LYS A 133 16.77 2.16 8.12
C LYS A 133 16.76 3.49 7.35
N ASN A 134 17.50 4.50 7.82
CA ASN A 134 17.57 5.81 7.17
C ASN A 134 18.70 5.91 6.13
N ALA A 135 19.50 4.87 5.94
CA ALA A 135 20.61 4.88 4.98
C ALA A 135 20.13 4.94 3.52
N MET A 136 18.91 4.46 3.24
CA MET A 136 18.30 4.56 1.92
C MET A 136 16.81 4.88 2.08
N LEU A 137 16.42 6.03 1.53
CA LEU A 137 15.05 6.54 1.57
C LEU A 137 14.56 6.83 0.14
N LYS A 138 13.25 6.71 -0.08
CA LYS A 138 12.63 7.20 -1.31
C LYS A 138 12.57 8.73 -1.27
N GLY A 139 12.80 9.41 -2.40
CA GLY A 139 12.80 10.87 -2.48
C GLY A 139 11.54 11.53 -1.92
N MET A 140 10.37 10.88 -2.08
CA MET A 140 9.12 11.37 -1.50
C MET A 140 9.12 11.44 0.04
N ASN A 141 9.97 10.66 0.71
CA ASN A 141 10.10 10.72 2.18
C ASN A 141 10.84 11.97 2.67
N LEU A 142 11.47 12.72 1.76
CA LEU A 142 12.18 13.98 2.04
C LEU A 142 11.31 15.20 1.73
N MET A 143 10.10 15.00 1.19
CA MET A 143 9.16 16.09 0.92
C MET A 143 8.54 16.61 2.22
N GLU A 144 7.98 17.81 2.16
CA GLU A 144 7.23 18.41 3.27
C GLU A 144 6.13 17.46 3.75
N GLY A 145 6.04 17.26 5.06
CA GLY A 145 5.12 16.28 5.69
C GLY A 145 5.64 14.85 5.71
N GLY A 146 6.83 14.55 5.15
CA GLY A 146 7.45 13.22 5.23
C GLY A 146 7.94 12.93 6.66
N THR A 147 7.40 11.88 7.30
CA THR A 147 7.73 11.51 8.69
C THR A 147 8.57 10.24 8.80
N THR A 148 9.03 9.68 7.69
CA THR A 148 9.70 8.37 7.67
C THR A 148 10.98 8.34 8.50
N MET A 149 11.81 9.38 8.43
CA MET A 149 13.07 9.44 9.17
C MET A 149 12.85 9.45 10.68
N GLU A 150 11.88 10.26 11.15
CA GLU A 150 11.51 10.31 12.56
C GLU A 150 10.91 8.99 13.05
N ARG A 151 10.04 8.39 12.24
CA ARG A 151 9.39 7.11 12.56
C ARG A 151 10.38 5.96 12.65
N ASN A 152 11.41 5.96 11.83
CA ASN A 152 12.47 4.94 11.88
C ASN A 152 13.30 5.01 13.19
N GLY A 153 13.33 6.17 13.85
CA GLY A 153 13.95 6.36 15.17
C GLY A 153 13.01 6.11 16.35
N GLN A 154 11.74 5.74 16.12
CA GLN A 154 10.79 5.48 17.20
C GLN A 154 10.77 4.00 17.59
N ILE A 155 10.67 3.73 18.90
CA ILE A 155 10.46 2.39 19.45
C ILE A 155 9.03 2.32 19.99
N GLY A 156 8.19 1.42 19.46
CA GLY A 156 6.81 1.25 19.90
C GLY A 156 5.91 2.48 19.69
N GLY A 157 6.26 3.38 18.76
CA GLY A 157 5.51 4.62 18.50
C GLY A 157 5.88 5.81 19.38
N HIS A 158 6.87 5.67 20.27
CA HIS A 158 7.43 6.73 21.08
C HIS A 158 8.86 7.05 20.62
N LYS A 159 9.29 8.32 20.78
CA LYS A 159 10.71 8.67 20.59
C LYS A 159 11.53 7.83 21.59
N ALA A 160 12.56 7.16 21.09
CA ALA A 160 13.57 6.60 21.97
C ALA A 160 14.09 7.77 22.83
N GLY A 161 13.95 7.67 24.14
CA GLY A 161 14.48 8.70 25.02
C GLY A 161 15.98 8.84 24.72
N ASP A 162 16.45 10.08 24.56
CA ASP A 162 17.88 10.37 24.56
C ASP A 162 18.40 9.92 25.92
N GLY A 163 18.88 8.67 25.96
CA GLY A 163 19.59 8.16 27.13
C GLY A 163 20.87 8.99 27.33
N LEU A 164 20.92 9.76 28.39
CA LEU A 164 22.10 10.39 28.91
C LEU A 164 23.18 9.36 29.25
#